data_edb5c04074c74f0b76cb8e5ebf26b2eb
#
_entry.id   edb5c04074c74f0b76cb8e5ebf26b2eb
#
_cell.length_a   1.000
_cell.length_b   1.000
_cell.length_c   1.000
_cell.angle_alpha   90.00
_cell.angle_beta   90.00
_cell.angle_gamma   90.00
#
_symmetry.space_group_name_H-M   'P 1'
#
loop_
_entity.id
_entity.type
_entity.pdbx_description
1 polymer ?
#
loop_
_entity_poly.entity_id
_entity_poly.type
_entity_poly.pdbx_seq_one_letter_code
_entity_poly.pdbx_strand_id
1 'polypeptide(L)'
;LSKDFKEFIKANTMKHIRTSVRYPQSNGKIESFHKSIKNECIRRQSLLSIEDARHRVAEWIHQYNYQRLHSAIGYITPNDKIEGRAETIFKERDRKLQEARERRKKNFLNIQTKAFSPESPRANSWRGEGEKAALAPTYY
;
A
#
# COMPACT_ATOMS: atom_id res chain seq x y z
N LEU A 1 -25.69 31.76 9.33
CA LEU A 1 -24.49 32.30 8.66
C LEU A 1 -24.52 33.82 8.79
N SER A 2 -23.44 34.42 9.36
CA SER A 2 -23.28 35.86 9.43
C SER A 2 -23.20 36.50 8.04
N LYS A 3 -23.51 37.81 7.95
CA LYS A 3 -23.38 38.55 6.69
C LYS A 3 -21.92 38.52 6.19
N ASP A 4 -20.98 38.81 7.08
CA ASP A 4 -19.55 38.85 6.80
C ASP A 4 -19.01 37.54 6.23
N PHE A 5 -19.49 36.38 6.73
CA PHE A 5 -19.10 35.09 6.21
C PHE A 5 -19.64 34.84 4.80
N LYS A 6 -20.84 35.32 4.49
CA LYS A 6 -21.39 35.24 3.13
C LYS A 6 -20.61 36.09 2.14
N GLU A 7 -20.22 37.30 2.56
CA GLU A 7 -19.39 38.22 1.77
C GLU A 7 -17.99 37.64 1.53
N PHE A 8 -17.38 37.10 2.57
CA PHE A 8 -16.08 36.41 2.45
C PHE A 8 -16.11 35.25 1.45
N ILE A 9 -17.10 34.38 1.52
CA ILE A 9 -17.27 33.26 0.57
C ILE A 9 -17.45 33.78 -0.85
N LYS A 10 -18.30 34.81 -1.04
CA LYS A 10 -18.56 35.41 -2.34
C LYS A 10 -17.30 36.07 -2.92
N ALA A 11 -16.56 36.82 -2.11
CA ALA A 11 -15.32 37.49 -2.52
C ALA A 11 -14.22 36.51 -2.95
N ASN A 12 -14.19 35.30 -2.33
CA ASN A 12 -13.21 34.26 -2.63
C ASN A 12 -13.75 33.21 -3.62
N THR A 13 -14.85 33.45 -4.31
CA THR A 13 -15.45 32.52 -5.30
C THR A 13 -15.69 31.11 -4.76
N MET A 14 -15.86 30.97 -3.46
CA MET A 14 -16.09 29.69 -2.79
C MET A 14 -17.57 29.31 -2.80
N LYS A 15 -17.87 28.03 -2.94
CA LYS A 15 -19.21 27.48 -2.82
C LYS A 15 -19.43 26.91 -1.43
N HIS A 16 -20.38 27.47 -0.68
CA HIS A 16 -20.80 26.91 0.60
C HIS A 16 -21.82 25.80 0.40
N ILE A 17 -21.47 24.57 0.78
CA ILE A 17 -22.37 23.41 0.76
C ILE A 17 -22.69 23.05 2.22
N ARG A 18 -23.95 23.12 2.58
CA ARG A 18 -24.41 22.70 3.91
C ARG A 18 -24.62 21.19 3.92
N THR A 19 -24.01 20.52 4.89
CA THR A 19 -24.28 19.11 5.14
C THR A 19 -25.64 18.92 5.78
N SER A 20 -26.32 17.82 5.45
CA SER A 20 -27.59 17.47 6.09
C SER A 20 -27.36 17.12 7.56
N VAL A 21 -28.23 17.60 8.44
CA VAL A 21 -28.22 17.28 9.87
C VAL A 21 -28.39 15.77 10.12
N ARG A 22 -29.08 15.08 9.20
CA ARG A 22 -29.37 13.64 9.30
C ARG A 22 -28.32 12.75 8.61
N TYR A 23 -27.25 13.35 8.02
CA TYR A 23 -26.25 12.60 7.26
C TYR A 23 -24.82 13.06 7.61
N PRO A 24 -24.36 12.77 8.84
CA PRO A 24 -23.02 13.18 9.30
C PRO A 24 -21.88 12.57 8.49
N GLN A 25 -22.10 11.44 7.79
CA GLN A 25 -21.09 10.77 6.99
C GLN A 25 -20.51 11.63 5.86
N SER A 26 -21.20 12.68 5.45
CA SER A 26 -20.70 13.65 4.45
C SER A 26 -19.40 14.31 4.85
N ASN A 27 -19.11 14.39 6.15
CA ASN A 27 -17.87 14.93 6.71
C ASN A 27 -16.84 13.85 7.08
N GLY A 28 -17.16 12.56 6.93
CA GLY A 28 -16.33 11.46 7.42
C GLY A 28 -14.89 11.47 6.87
N LYS A 29 -14.68 11.96 5.63
CA LYS A 29 -13.33 12.06 5.06
C LYS A 29 -12.48 13.12 5.76
N ILE A 30 -13.04 14.29 6.06
CA ILE A 30 -12.32 15.36 6.75
C ILE A 30 -12.09 15.01 8.23
N GLU A 31 -13.03 14.32 8.85
CA GLU A 31 -12.88 13.80 10.21
C GLU A 31 -11.75 12.75 10.29
N SER A 32 -11.71 11.83 9.33
CA SER A 32 -10.62 10.86 9.21
C SER A 32 -9.26 11.54 9.01
N PHE A 33 -9.19 12.58 8.18
CA PHE A 33 -7.97 13.37 7.99
C PHE A 33 -7.54 14.05 9.30
N HIS A 34 -8.48 14.70 10.01
CA HIS A 34 -8.18 15.34 11.31
C HIS A 34 -7.74 14.31 12.37
N LYS A 35 -8.32 13.11 12.36
CA LYS A 35 -7.89 12.02 13.24
C LYS A 35 -6.45 11.59 12.94
N SER A 36 -6.10 11.46 11.67
CA SER A 36 -4.75 11.10 11.25
C SER A 36 -3.73 12.14 11.68
N ILE A 37 -3.95 13.43 11.38
CA ILE A 37 -3.01 14.50 11.78
C ILE A 37 -2.86 14.60 13.29
N LYS A 38 -3.96 14.46 14.06
CA LYS A 38 -3.91 14.44 15.52
C LYS A 38 -3.04 13.29 16.05
N ASN A 39 -3.25 12.09 15.54
CA ASN A 39 -2.60 10.90 16.08
C ASN A 39 -1.17 10.72 15.58
N GLU A 40 -0.88 11.10 14.34
CA GLU A 40 0.41 10.84 13.71
C GLU A 40 1.38 12.01 13.85
N CYS A 41 0.88 13.25 13.91
CA CYS A 41 1.70 14.45 14.06
C CYS A 41 1.61 15.04 15.48
N ILE A 42 0.44 15.54 15.88
CA ILE A 42 0.30 16.40 17.06
C ILE A 42 0.57 15.64 18.37
N ARG A 43 -0.03 14.44 18.54
CA ARG A 43 0.08 13.68 19.80
C ARG A 43 1.41 12.97 19.99
N ARG A 44 2.19 12.79 18.95
CA ARG A 44 3.48 12.10 19.01
C ARG A 44 4.66 13.00 19.31
N GLN A 45 4.45 14.31 19.29
CA GLN A 45 5.50 15.29 19.41
C GLN A 45 5.21 16.26 20.55
N SER A 46 6.25 16.64 21.27
CA SER A 46 6.20 17.75 22.24
C SER A 46 6.38 19.04 21.48
N LEU A 47 5.28 19.74 21.23
CA LEU A 47 5.30 21.02 20.52
C LEU A 47 5.74 22.12 21.48
N LEU A 48 6.83 22.81 21.17
CA LEU A 48 7.46 23.81 22.04
C LEU A 48 6.89 25.23 21.82
N SER A 49 6.44 25.50 20.59
CA SER A 49 5.87 26.81 20.23
C SER A 49 4.83 26.66 19.12
N ILE A 50 4.12 27.73 18.81
CA ILE A 50 3.17 27.79 17.68
C ILE A 50 3.93 27.67 16.35
N GLU A 51 5.10 28.23 16.23
CA GLU A 51 5.95 28.16 15.04
C GLU A 51 6.43 26.73 14.80
N ASP A 52 6.88 26.04 15.86
CA ASP A 52 7.25 24.64 15.79
C ASP A 52 6.06 23.78 15.38
N ALA A 53 4.88 24.03 15.96
CA ALA A 53 3.65 23.34 15.59
C ALA A 53 3.29 23.52 14.11
N ARG A 54 3.40 24.76 13.60
CA ARG A 54 3.15 25.05 12.17
C ARG A 54 4.13 24.33 11.26
N HIS A 55 5.41 24.31 11.62
CA HIS A 55 6.45 23.64 10.85
C HIS A 55 6.18 22.13 10.79
N ARG A 56 5.93 21.49 11.94
CA ARG A 56 5.64 20.05 12.02
C ARG A 56 4.38 19.65 11.25
N VAL A 57 3.34 20.46 11.35
CA VAL A 57 2.10 20.24 10.59
C VAL A 57 2.35 20.38 9.09
N ALA A 58 3.13 21.36 8.66
CA ALA A 58 3.48 21.56 7.26
C ALA A 58 4.29 20.38 6.68
N GLU A 59 5.30 19.89 7.43
CA GLU A 59 6.07 18.70 7.08
C GLU A 59 5.15 17.47 6.93
N TRP A 60 4.27 17.24 7.91
CA TRP A 60 3.35 16.12 7.88
C TRP A 60 2.38 16.21 6.69
N ILE A 61 1.84 17.41 6.39
CA ILE A 61 0.96 17.62 5.23
C ILE A 61 1.72 17.34 3.93
N HIS A 62 2.97 17.79 3.83
CA HIS A 62 3.81 17.49 2.68
C HIS A 62 3.99 15.98 2.51
N GLN A 63 4.37 15.28 3.58
CA GLN A 63 4.52 13.83 3.56
C GLN A 63 3.20 13.11 3.20
N TYR A 64 2.07 13.57 3.75
CA TYR A 64 0.75 13.03 3.46
C TYR A 64 0.38 13.15 1.98
N ASN A 65 0.66 14.29 1.36
CA ASN A 65 0.28 14.57 -0.02
C ASN A 65 1.23 13.95 -1.05
N TYR A 66 2.53 13.88 -0.77
CA TYR A 66 3.55 13.52 -1.75
C TYR A 66 4.19 12.15 -1.54
N GLN A 67 4.10 11.57 -0.35
CA GLN A 67 4.78 10.32 -0.04
C GLN A 67 3.84 9.22 0.42
N ARG A 68 2.76 9.56 1.13
CA ARG A 68 1.84 8.58 1.69
C ARG A 68 0.96 7.97 0.60
N LEU A 69 0.99 6.63 0.53
CA LEU A 69 0.12 5.87 -0.36
C LEU A 69 -1.26 5.65 0.29
N HIS A 70 -2.32 5.88 -0.45
CA HIS A 70 -3.70 5.76 0.03
C HIS A 70 -4.45 4.63 -0.66
N SER A 71 -4.94 3.67 0.11
CA SER A 71 -5.68 2.51 -0.41
C SER A 71 -6.95 2.91 -1.17
N ALA A 72 -7.66 3.94 -0.69
CA ALA A 72 -8.89 4.44 -1.31
C ALA A 72 -8.71 4.99 -2.74
N ILE A 73 -7.47 5.31 -3.13
CA ILE A 73 -7.13 5.81 -4.48
C ILE A 73 -6.17 4.88 -5.22
N GLY A 74 -6.10 3.59 -4.81
CA GLY A 74 -5.26 2.59 -5.47
C GLY A 74 -3.80 2.61 -5.06
N TYR A 75 -3.49 2.98 -3.81
CA TYR A 75 -2.12 3.07 -3.29
C TYR A 75 -1.22 4.00 -4.09
N ILE A 76 -1.74 5.15 -4.46
CA ILE A 76 -0.98 6.28 -5.00
C ILE A 76 -1.04 7.44 -4.02
N THR A 77 -0.22 8.47 -4.24
CA THR A 77 -0.27 9.68 -3.43
C THR A 77 -1.42 10.59 -3.86
N PRO A 78 -1.98 11.42 -2.97
CA PRO A 78 -2.98 12.42 -3.33
C PRO A 78 -2.51 13.32 -4.49
N ASN A 79 -1.24 13.72 -4.47
CA ASN A 79 -0.66 14.56 -5.53
C ASN A 79 -0.63 13.86 -6.89
N ASP A 80 -0.25 12.58 -6.95
CA ASP A 80 -0.29 11.78 -8.18
C ASP A 80 -1.70 11.71 -8.77
N LYS A 81 -2.71 11.62 -7.88
CA LYS A 81 -4.11 11.59 -8.30
C LYS A 81 -4.57 12.93 -8.89
N ILE A 82 -4.18 14.05 -8.27
CA ILE A 82 -4.53 15.40 -8.73
C ILE A 82 -3.85 15.73 -10.05
N GLU A 83 -2.58 15.35 -10.20
CA GLU A 83 -1.81 15.58 -11.43
C GLU A 83 -2.16 14.59 -12.57
N GLY A 84 -3.07 13.67 -12.34
CA GLY A 84 -3.51 12.71 -13.37
C GLY A 84 -2.52 11.59 -13.67
N ARG A 85 -1.47 11.40 -12.85
CA ARG A 85 -0.45 10.35 -13.05
C ARG A 85 -0.92 8.94 -12.68
N ALA A 86 -2.13 8.80 -12.15
CA ALA A 86 -2.67 7.55 -11.65
C ALA A 86 -2.59 6.40 -12.68
N GLU A 87 -3.04 6.63 -13.91
CA GLU A 87 -3.06 5.59 -14.95
C GLU A 87 -1.67 5.12 -15.36
N THR A 88 -0.71 6.04 -15.47
CA THR A 88 0.68 5.69 -15.78
C THR A 88 1.31 4.84 -14.69
N ILE A 89 1.05 5.19 -13.43
CA ILE A 89 1.54 4.42 -12.28
C ILE A 89 0.92 3.02 -12.26
N PHE A 90 -0.38 2.88 -12.53
CA PHE A 90 -1.05 1.58 -12.56
C PHE A 90 -0.52 0.70 -13.70
N LYS A 91 -0.40 1.23 -14.92
CA LYS A 91 0.18 0.50 -16.06
C LYS A 91 1.60 0.01 -15.76
N GLU A 92 2.42 0.86 -15.13
CA GLU A 92 3.79 0.49 -14.77
C GLU A 92 3.84 -0.58 -13.69
N ARG A 93 2.94 -0.54 -12.71
CA ARG A 93 2.80 -1.61 -11.70
C ARG A 93 2.40 -2.93 -12.33
N ASP A 94 1.41 -2.91 -13.23
CA ASP A 94 0.94 -4.12 -13.90
C ASP A 94 2.05 -4.73 -14.76
N ARG A 95 2.80 -3.92 -15.50
CA ARG A 95 3.97 -4.36 -16.26
C ARG A 95 5.00 -5.05 -15.35
N LYS A 96 5.39 -4.40 -14.24
CA LYS A 96 6.35 -4.98 -13.28
C LYS A 96 5.85 -6.27 -12.63
N LEU A 97 4.56 -6.34 -12.32
CA LEU A 97 3.94 -7.55 -11.78
C LEU A 97 3.97 -8.70 -12.79
N GLN A 98 3.67 -8.42 -14.06
CA GLN A 98 3.71 -9.41 -15.12
C GLN A 98 5.13 -9.92 -15.34
N GLU A 99 6.11 -9.05 -15.47
CA GLU A 99 7.53 -9.42 -15.59
C GLU A 99 8.01 -10.27 -14.39
N ALA A 100 7.60 -9.90 -13.17
CA ALA A 100 7.94 -10.66 -11.99
C ALA A 100 7.29 -12.06 -11.96
N ARG A 101 6.07 -12.20 -12.48
CA ARG A 101 5.39 -13.52 -12.64
C ARG A 101 6.13 -14.39 -13.66
N GLU A 102 6.49 -13.83 -14.80
CA GLU A 102 7.22 -14.56 -15.85
C GLU A 102 8.59 -15.00 -15.38
N ARG A 103 9.32 -14.12 -14.68
CA ARG A 103 10.62 -14.44 -14.08
C ARG A 103 10.51 -15.60 -13.08
N ARG A 104 9.49 -15.60 -12.20
CA ARG A 104 9.26 -16.69 -11.25
C ARG A 104 8.93 -18.00 -11.98
N LYS A 105 8.09 -17.94 -13.02
CA LYS A 105 7.76 -19.11 -13.83
C LYS A 105 8.98 -19.71 -14.53
N LYS A 106 9.84 -18.88 -15.13
CA LYS A 106 11.09 -19.32 -15.75
C LYS A 106 12.05 -19.96 -14.72
N ASN A 107 12.21 -19.31 -13.55
CA ASN A 107 13.05 -19.86 -12.49
C ASN A 107 12.55 -21.19 -11.97
N PHE A 108 11.24 -21.35 -11.79
CA PHE A 108 10.64 -22.61 -11.38
C PHE A 108 10.89 -23.73 -12.39
N LEU A 109 10.70 -23.47 -13.69
CA LEU A 109 10.99 -24.44 -14.76
C LEU A 109 12.47 -24.82 -14.79
N ASN A 110 13.38 -23.85 -14.65
CA ASN A 110 14.81 -24.12 -14.61
C ASN A 110 15.23 -24.98 -13.41
N ILE A 111 14.60 -24.80 -12.26
CA ILE A 111 14.85 -25.64 -11.08
C ILE A 111 14.36 -27.07 -11.34
N GLN A 112 13.18 -27.25 -11.93
CA GLN A 112 12.67 -28.58 -12.27
C GLN A 112 13.56 -29.30 -13.30
N THR A 113 13.98 -28.62 -14.37
CA THR A 113 14.87 -29.20 -15.38
C THR A 113 16.21 -29.61 -14.81
N LYS A 114 16.79 -28.81 -13.88
CA LYS A 114 18.04 -29.17 -13.17
C LYS A 114 17.85 -30.34 -12.20
N ALA A 115 16.68 -30.43 -11.54
CA ALA A 115 16.41 -31.50 -10.59
C ALA A 115 16.18 -32.88 -11.29
N PHE A 116 15.72 -32.87 -12.54
CA PHE A 116 15.46 -34.08 -13.35
C PHE A 116 16.56 -34.33 -14.39
N SER A 117 17.67 -33.60 -14.42
CA SER A 117 18.76 -33.89 -15.31
C SER A 117 19.51 -35.16 -14.86
N PRO A 118 19.99 -36.03 -15.79
CA PRO A 118 20.65 -37.30 -15.45
C PRO A 118 21.94 -37.11 -14.62
N GLU A 119 22.49 -35.92 -14.60
CA GLU A 119 23.69 -35.55 -13.81
C GLU A 119 23.33 -34.94 -12.42
N SER A 120 22.06 -34.92 -12.04
CA SER A 120 21.67 -34.37 -10.74
C SER A 120 22.03 -35.39 -9.63
N PRO A 121 22.62 -34.95 -8.53
CA PRO A 121 23.01 -35.81 -7.39
C PRO A 121 21.84 -36.65 -6.83
N ARG A 122 20.61 -36.22 -7.03
CA ARG A 122 19.39 -36.94 -6.61
C ARG A 122 18.98 -38.10 -7.54
N ALA A 123 19.36 -38.06 -8.81
CA ALA A 123 19.06 -39.17 -9.72
C ALA A 123 19.84 -40.45 -9.41
N ASN A 124 21.00 -40.32 -8.76
CA ASN A 124 21.86 -41.42 -8.37
C ASN A 124 21.51 -42.02 -7.00
N SER A 125 20.78 -41.35 -6.12
CA SER A 125 20.42 -41.87 -4.81
C SER A 125 19.30 -42.93 -4.85
N TRP A 126 18.53 -42.99 -5.94
CA TRP A 126 17.44 -43.95 -6.09
C TRP A 126 17.81 -45.24 -6.80
N ARG A 127 19.05 -45.38 -7.31
CA ARG A 127 19.53 -46.62 -7.98
C ARG A 127 20.32 -47.55 -7.10
N GLY A 128 20.52 -47.23 -5.81
CA GLY A 128 21.42 -47.98 -4.95
C GLY A 128 20.80 -48.84 -3.83
N GLU A 129 19.49 -48.79 -3.61
CA GLU A 129 18.88 -49.50 -2.48
C GLU A 129 17.67 -50.37 -2.86
N GLY A 130 17.84 -51.12 -3.92
CA GLY A 130 16.81 -52.06 -4.42
C GLY A 130 17.17 -53.54 -4.28
N GLU A 131 17.97 -53.93 -3.28
CA GLU A 131 18.21 -55.34 -3.02
C GLU A 131 18.74 -55.53 -1.59
N LYS A 132 17.82 -55.62 -0.62
CA LYS A 132 17.93 -56.36 0.65
C LYS A 132 16.89 -55.85 1.65
N ALA A 133 15.74 -56.48 1.69
CA ALA A 133 14.98 -56.72 2.91
C ALA A 133 13.73 -57.56 2.63
N ALA A 134 13.93 -58.82 2.31
CA ALA A 134 12.97 -59.86 2.61
C ALA A 134 13.27 -60.34 4.04
N LEU A 135 12.51 -59.88 5.03
CA LEU A 135 12.28 -60.62 6.29
C LEU A 135 11.26 -59.79 7.11
N ALA A 136 10.01 -60.26 7.07
CA ALA A 136 8.96 -59.79 7.96
C ALA A 136 9.17 -60.35 9.38
N PRO A 137 8.94 -59.59 10.45
CA PRO A 137 8.64 -60.12 11.75
C PRO A 137 7.11 -60.21 11.93
N THR A 138 6.62 -61.40 12.12
CA THR A 138 5.33 -61.78 12.72
C THR A 138 5.24 -61.18 14.13
N TYR A 139 4.19 -60.45 14.39
CA TYR A 139 3.74 -60.13 15.75
C TYR A 139 2.45 -60.89 16.05
N TYR A 140 2.52 -61.54 17.21
CA TYR A 140 1.37 -62.02 17.98
C TYR A 140 0.53 -60.86 18.52
#